data_c2a98b2d2b4ca560aa8c2b62a8746430
#
_entry.id   c2a98b2d2b4ca560aa8c2b62a8746430
#
_cell.length_a   1.000
_cell.length_b   1.000
_cell.length_c   1.000
_cell.angle_alpha   90.00
_cell.angle_beta   90.00
_cell.angle_gamma   90.00
#
_symmetry.space_group_name_H-M   'P 1'
#
loop_
_entity.id
_entity.type
_entity.pdbx_description
1 polymer ?
#
loop_
_entity_poly.entity_id
_entity_poly.type
_entity_poly.pdbx_seq_one_letter_code
_entity_poly.pdbx_strand_id
1 'polypeptide(L)'
;MLINSNMAYDISKHIRQNIYLFSLFENVYLFGSILDDSKFSNDIDLLLIYSSYSNRILDDLNQISSVLETMHRLPVDFTVLSIEEEKDIEFLRRIYPKYIKLK
;
A
#
# COMPACT_ATOMS: atom_id res chain seq x y z
N MET A 1 -5.06 -21.50 11.26
CA MET A 1 -5.80 -20.30 10.87
C MET A 1 -4.94 -19.36 10.03
N LEU A 2 -5.48 -18.91 8.93
CA LEU A 2 -4.72 -18.08 7.98
C LEU A 2 -5.03 -16.60 8.21
N ILE A 3 -4.64 -16.09 9.36
CA ILE A 3 -4.97 -14.72 9.78
C ILE A 3 -4.43 -13.70 8.80
N ASN A 4 -3.17 -13.84 8.39
CA ASN A 4 -2.55 -12.86 7.49
C ASN A 4 -3.19 -12.86 6.10
N SER A 5 -3.55 -14.03 5.56
CA SER A 5 -4.28 -14.13 4.30
C SER A 5 -5.61 -13.39 4.37
N ASN A 6 -6.34 -13.58 5.48
CA ASN A 6 -7.62 -12.90 5.69
C ASN A 6 -7.43 -11.39 5.82
N MET A 7 -6.39 -10.97 6.53
CA MET A 7 -6.08 -9.55 6.68
C MET A 7 -5.71 -8.91 5.34
N ALA A 8 -4.89 -9.58 4.54
CA ALA A 8 -4.51 -9.09 3.22
C ALA A 8 -5.74 -8.93 2.33
N TYR A 9 -6.65 -9.90 2.36
CA TYR A 9 -7.90 -9.83 1.60
C TYR A 9 -8.74 -8.64 2.04
N ASP A 10 -8.94 -8.48 3.35
CA ASP A 10 -9.76 -7.40 3.88
C ASP A 10 -9.16 -6.03 3.58
N ILE A 11 -7.84 -5.89 3.75
CA ILE A 11 -7.15 -4.64 3.45
C ILE A 11 -7.28 -4.30 1.96
N SER A 12 -7.04 -5.29 1.10
CA SER A 12 -7.18 -5.10 -0.35
C SER A 12 -8.59 -4.66 -0.73
N LYS A 13 -9.59 -5.30 -0.14
CA LYS A 13 -11.00 -4.97 -0.36
C LYS A 13 -11.30 -3.54 0.05
N HIS A 14 -10.85 -3.13 1.25
CA HIS A 14 -11.10 -1.78 1.75
C HIS A 14 -10.38 -0.73 0.92
N ILE A 15 -9.17 -1.01 0.47
CA ILE A 15 -8.45 -0.09 -0.42
C ILE A 15 -9.19 0.07 -1.73
N ARG A 16 -9.66 -1.02 -2.33
CA ARG A 16 -10.44 -0.96 -3.58
C ARG A 16 -11.74 -0.19 -3.40
N GLN A 17 -12.42 -0.37 -2.27
CA GLN A 17 -13.65 0.35 -1.96
C GLN A 17 -13.41 1.85 -1.73
N ASN A 18 -12.20 2.24 -1.36
CA ASN A 18 -11.80 3.61 -1.08
C ASN A 18 -10.75 4.12 -2.07
N ILE A 19 -10.77 3.58 -3.28
CA ILE A 19 -9.72 3.87 -4.27
C ILE A 19 -9.65 5.35 -4.63
N TYR A 20 -10.73 6.08 -4.44
CA TYR A 20 -10.76 7.53 -4.68
C TYR A 20 -9.76 8.29 -3.80
N LEU A 21 -9.39 7.74 -2.64
CA LEU A 21 -8.38 8.34 -1.77
C LEU A 21 -6.98 8.32 -2.40
N PHE A 22 -6.79 7.48 -3.41
CA PHE A 22 -5.51 7.26 -4.08
C PHE A 22 -5.45 7.92 -5.45
N SER A 23 -6.29 8.94 -5.69
CA SER A 23 -6.43 9.55 -7.01
C SER A 23 -5.14 10.20 -7.53
N LEU A 24 -4.25 10.63 -6.65
CA LEU A 24 -2.97 11.25 -7.04
C LEU A 24 -1.92 10.21 -7.48
N PHE A 25 -2.19 8.92 -7.30
CA PHE A 25 -1.24 7.87 -7.58
C PHE A 25 -1.64 7.08 -8.82
N GLU A 26 -0.65 6.81 -9.68
CA GLU A 26 -0.83 5.96 -10.85
C GLU A 26 -1.00 4.50 -10.47
N ASN A 27 -0.23 4.07 -9.48
CA ASN A 27 -0.25 2.68 -9.06
C ASN A 27 -0.22 2.58 -7.54
N VAL A 28 -0.89 1.54 -7.03
CA VAL A 28 -0.95 1.21 -5.61
C VAL A 28 -0.72 -0.28 -5.46
N TYR A 29 0.23 -0.65 -4.61
CA TYR A 29 0.54 -2.05 -4.32
C TYR A 29 0.54 -2.29 -2.82
N LEU A 30 -0.06 -3.40 -2.41
CA LEU A 30 0.07 -3.92 -1.05
C LEU A 30 1.19 -4.95 -1.07
N PHE A 31 2.13 -4.86 -0.13
CA PHE A 31 3.25 -5.79 -0.08
C PHE A 31 3.68 -6.06 1.36
N GLY A 32 4.74 -6.83 1.51
CA GLY A 32 5.36 -7.05 2.81
C GLY A 32 4.78 -8.21 3.59
N SER A 33 5.02 -8.19 4.90
CA SER A 33 4.72 -9.32 5.78
C SER A 33 3.23 -9.62 5.89
N ILE A 34 2.36 -8.66 5.58
CA ILE A 34 0.91 -8.89 5.58
C ILE A 34 0.49 -9.99 4.62
N LEU A 35 1.30 -10.24 3.58
CA LEU A 35 1.05 -11.28 2.59
C LEU A 35 1.64 -12.63 2.97
N ASP A 36 2.32 -12.72 4.10
CA ASP A 36 3.00 -13.94 4.55
C ASP A 36 2.19 -14.58 5.67
N ASP A 37 1.58 -15.72 5.39
CA ASP A 37 0.75 -16.46 6.34
C ASP A 37 1.52 -16.99 7.56
N SER A 38 2.85 -17.10 7.43
CA SER A 38 3.68 -17.65 8.50
C SER A 38 4.12 -16.60 9.51
N LYS A 39 3.77 -15.33 9.29
CA LYS A 39 4.23 -14.22 10.12
C LYS A 39 3.07 -13.36 10.60
N PHE A 40 3.21 -12.82 11.81
CA PHE A 40 2.34 -11.73 12.24
C PHE A 40 2.82 -10.44 11.60
N SER A 41 1.86 -9.65 11.13
CA SER A 41 2.16 -8.35 10.56
C SER A 41 1.90 -7.28 11.60
N ASN A 42 2.84 -6.34 11.73
CA ASN A 42 2.71 -5.19 12.63
C ASN A 42 2.32 -3.91 11.90
N ASP A 43 2.33 -3.93 10.58
CA ASP A 43 2.02 -2.76 9.77
C ASP A 43 1.47 -3.18 8.40
N ILE A 44 0.91 -2.19 7.71
CA ILE A 44 0.41 -2.33 6.35
C ILE A 44 1.42 -1.61 5.45
N ASP A 45 2.11 -2.36 4.58
CA ASP A 45 3.09 -1.79 3.67
C ASP A 45 2.44 -1.48 2.33
N LEU A 46 2.44 -0.21 1.93
CA LEU A 46 1.91 0.24 0.65
C LEU A 46 2.99 0.91 -0.18
N LEU A 47 3.07 0.51 -1.45
CA LEU A 47 3.87 1.20 -2.45
C LEU A 47 2.94 2.05 -3.30
N LEU A 48 3.20 3.35 -3.34
CA LEU A 48 2.41 4.32 -4.09
C LEU A 48 3.32 4.98 -5.13
N ILE A 49 2.91 4.92 -6.39
CA ILE A 49 3.70 5.47 -7.49
C ILE A 49 2.94 6.63 -8.11
N TYR A 50 3.56 7.79 -8.22
CA TYR A 50 2.97 8.97 -8.83
C TYR A 50 3.70 9.36 -10.11
N SER A 51 2.97 9.98 -11.05
CA SER A 51 3.55 10.50 -12.29
C SER A 51 3.98 11.94 -12.16
N SER A 52 3.20 12.75 -11.45
CA SER A 52 3.48 14.18 -11.23
C SER A 52 3.41 14.49 -9.76
N TYR A 53 4.43 15.16 -9.23
CA TYR A 53 4.42 15.57 -7.84
C TYR A 53 3.28 16.57 -7.59
N SER A 54 2.64 16.40 -6.45
CA SER A 54 1.63 17.35 -5.96
C SER A 54 1.90 17.63 -4.48
N ASN A 55 1.77 18.89 -4.08
CA ASN A 55 1.90 19.26 -2.67
C ASN A 55 0.76 18.71 -1.80
N ARG A 56 -0.26 18.13 -2.42
CA ARG A 56 -1.36 17.46 -1.73
C ARG A 56 -1.06 16.00 -1.35
N ILE A 57 0.06 15.46 -1.83
CA ILE A 57 0.41 14.06 -1.55
C ILE A 57 0.47 13.79 -0.05
N LEU A 58 1.10 14.68 0.72
CA LEU A 58 1.23 14.49 2.17
C LEU A 58 -0.13 14.46 2.86
N ASP A 59 -1.04 15.35 2.48
CA ASP A 59 -2.39 15.37 3.03
C ASP A 59 -3.14 14.08 2.68
N ASP A 60 -2.99 13.61 1.46
CA ASP A 60 -3.62 12.36 1.03
C ASP A 60 -3.06 11.16 1.80
N LEU A 61 -1.74 11.12 2.02
CA LEU A 61 -1.13 10.05 2.82
C LEU A 61 -1.70 10.04 4.24
N ASN A 62 -1.86 11.21 4.86
CA ASN A 62 -2.43 11.31 6.20
C ASN A 62 -3.87 10.80 6.22
N GLN A 63 -4.65 11.12 5.20
CA GLN A 63 -6.04 10.68 5.11
C GLN A 63 -6.12 9.16 4.90
N ILE A 64 -5.32 8.62 4.01
CA ILE A 64 -5.26 7.18 3.77
C ILE A 64 -4.86 6.44 5.04
N SER A 65 -3.82 6.92 5.70
CA SER A 65 -3.34 6.35 6.95
C SER A 65 -4.45 6.34 8.02
N SER A 66 -5.14 7.46 8.18
CA SER A 66 -6.22 7.58 9.17
C SER A 66 -7.34 6.57 8.89
N VAL A 67 -7.76 6.44 7.65
CA VAL A 67 -8.84 5.50 7.27
C VAL A 67 -8.42 4.06 7.52
N LEU A 68 -7.25 3.67 7.04
CA LEU A 68 -6.82 2.28 7.14
C LEU A 68 -6.45 1.89 8.58
N GLU A 69 -5.82 2.78 9.33
CA GLU A 69 -5.49 2.50 10.73
C GLU A 69 -6.76 2.37 11.59
N THR A 70 -7.77 3.17 11.31
CA THR A 70 -9.05 3.06 12.00
C THR A 70 -9.73 1.72 11.71
N MET A 71 -9.69 1.29 10.45
CA MET A 71 -10.32 0.04 10.03
C MET A 71 -9.60 -1.20 10.52
N HIS A 72 -8.27 -1.20 10.47
CA HIS A 72 -7.48 -2.41 10.65
C HIS A 72 -6.64 -2.42 11.91
N ARG A 73 -6.56 -1.32 12.61
CA ARG A 73 -5.78 -1.18 13.86
C ARG A 73 -4.30 -1.49 13.69
N LEU A 74 -3.79 -1.23 12.50
CA LEU A 74 -2.39 -1.37 12.15
C LEU A 74 -1.89 -0.07 11.54
N PRO A 75 -0.67 0.37 11.88
CA PRO A 75 -0.09 1.54 11.21
C PRO A 75 0.19 1.25 9.74
N VAL A 76 0.15 2.30 8.93
CA VAL A 76 0.46 2.19 7.50
C VAL A 76 1.85 2.73 7.26
N ASP A 77 2.67 1.95 6.60
CA ASP A 77 4.02 2.30 6.20
C ASP A 77 4.04 2.52 4.69
N PHE A 78 4.34 3.74 4.27
CA PHE A 78 4.31 4.12 2.85
C PHE A 78 5.70 4.13 2.24
N THR A 79 5.81 3.55 1.05
CA THR A 79 6.92 3.79 0.14
C THR A 79 6.33 4.57 -1.03
N VAL A 80 6.73 5.84 -1.19
CA VAL A 80 6.18 6.74 -2.21
C VAL A 80 7.27 7.07 -3.20
N LEU A 81 7.06 6.70 -4.46
CA LEU A 81 8.05 6.88 -5.52
C LEU A 81 7.40 7.52 -6.73
N SER A 82 8.17 8.34 -7.45
CA SER A 82 7.79 8.72 -8.80
C SER A 82 7.98 7.54 -9.75
N ILE A 83 7.38 7.61 -10.94
CA ILE A 83 7.59 6.59 -11.97
C ILE A 83 9.10 6.44 -12.27
N GLU A 84 9.81 7.56 -12.37
CA GLU A 84 11.25 7.56 -12.66
C GLU A 84 12.06 6.94 -11.53
N GLU A 85 11.72 7.28 -10.28
CA GLU A 85 12.40 6.69 -9.13
C GLU A 85 12.21 5.18 -9.06
N GLU A 86 10.98 4.71 -9.33
CA GLU A 86 10.71 3.28 -9.34
C GLU A 86 11.54 2.57 -10.40
N LYS A 87 11.65 3.16 -11.59
CA LYS A 87 12.49 2.59 -12.66
C LYS A 87 13.96 2.51 -12.25
N ASP A 88 14.45 3.55 -11.59
CA ASP A 88 15.85 3.62 -11.19
C ASP A 88 16.21 2.59 -10.12
N ILE A 89 15.38 2.46 -9.10
CA ILE A 89 15.68 1.56 -7.98
C ILE A 89 15.06 0.17 -8.14
N GLU A 90 14.15 -0.01 -9.09
CA GLU A 90 13.49 -1.29 -9.39
C GLU A 90 12.85 -1.90 -8.13
N PHE A 91 12.09 -1.09 -7.40
CA PHE A 91 11.49 -1.52 -6.14
C PHE A 91 10.55 -2.72 -6.34
N LEU A 92 9.69 -2.68 -7.36
CA LEU A 92 8.77 -3.77 -7.65
C LEU A 92 9.50 -5.08 -7.92
N ARG A 93 10.63 -5.01 -8.60
CA ARG A 93 11.43 -6.19 -8.87
C ARG A 93 11.97 -6.81 -7.59
N ARG A 94 12.35 -5.97 -6.62
CA ARG A 94 12.89 -6.43 -5.35
C ARG A 94 11.84 -7.10 -4.46
N ILE A 95 10.59 -6.67 -4.53
CA ILE A 95 9.52 -7.27 -3.73
C ILE A 95 8.77 -8.39 -4.47
N TYR A 96 9.00 -8.52 -5.78
CA TYR A 96 8.38 -9.58 -6.57
C TYR A 96 8.72 -10.96 -6.01
N PRO A 97 7.78 -11.92 -5.96
CA PRO A 97 6.38 -11.81 -6.39
C PRO A 97 5.40 -11.47 -5.26
N LYS A 98 5.86 -11.02 -4.11
CA LYS A 98 5.04 -10.84 -2.91
C LYS A 98 4.43 -9.45 -2.86
N TYR A 99 3.54 -9.18 -3.79
CA TYR A 99 2.72 -7.97 -3.77
C TYR A 99 1.39 -8.20 -4.48
N ILE A 100 0.42 -7.35 -4.16
CA ILE A 100 -0.88 -7.32 -4.82
C ILE A 100 -1.05 -5.93 -5.41
N LYS A 101 -1.29 -5.87 -6.71
CA LYS A 101 -1.57 -4.60 -7.39
C LYS A 101 -3.04 -4.24 -7.18
N LEU A 102 -3.29 -3.07 -6.60
CA LEU A 102 -4.63 -2.58 -6.30
C LEU A 102 -5.08 -1.46 -7.23
N LYS A 103 -4.14 -0.80 -7.85
CA LYS A 103 -4.44 0.24 -8.83
C LYS A 103 -3.41 0.25 -9.94
#